data_1e429eae5f8e76d8ac39b0af532ae6f9
#
_entry.id   1e429eae5f8e76d8ac39b0af532ae6f9
#
_cell.length_a   1.000
_cell.length_b   1.000
_cell.length_c   1.000
_cell.angle_alpha   90.00
_cell.angle_beta   90.00
_cell.angle_gamma   90.00
#
_symmetry.space_group_name_H-M   'P 1'
#
loop_
_entity.id
_entity.type
_entity.pdbx_description
1 polymer ?
#
loop_
_entity_poly.entity_id
_entity_poly.type
_entity_poly.pdbx_seq_one_letter_code
_entity_poly.pdbx_strand_id
1 'polypeptide(L)'
;MAATVNYFEIGTPDSAAAQQFYGGLFGWQIDEPSPVGYRMLDGGAGGLWDTTALGGAAWAIFYVGVEDVQATIAKAEALGAKVLLPLIDNGAIEFAHLADPQGNRFGIWRPKTPAG
;
A
#
# COMPACT_ATOMS: atom_id res chain seq x y z
N MET A 1 11.09 -2.24 -19.88
CA MET A 1 10.15 -3.26 -19.39
C MET A 1 9.06 -2.63 -18.56
N ALA A 2 7.86 -3.16 -18.66
CA ALA A 2 6.76 -2.65 -17.86
C ALA A 2 6.89 -3.11 -16.41
N ALA A 3 6.60 -2.21 -15.48
CA ALA A 3 6.51 -2.55 -14.07
C ALA A 3 5.25 -3.38 -13.80
N THR A 4 5.28 -4.18 -12.76
CA THR A 4 4.24 -5.18 -12.50
C THR A 4 3.45 -4.83 -11.25
N VAL A 5 2.11 -4.93 -11.35
CA VAL A 5 1.25 -4.91 -10.17
C VAL A 5 1.47 -6.22 -9.42
N ASN A 6 1.91 -6.14 -8.17
CA ASN A 6 2.27 -7.34 -7.41
C ASN A 6 1.77 -7.34 -5.97
N TYR A 7 0.86 -6.44 -5.62
CA TYR A 7 0.32 -6.34 -4.27
C TYR A 7 -0.95 -5.49 -4.30
N PHE A 8 -1.85 -5.71 -3.35
CA PHE A 8 -2.99 -4.82 -3.17
C PHE A 8 -3.11 -4.42 -1.70
N GLU A 9 -3.82 -3.33 -1.45
CA GLU A 9 -3.99 -2.86 -0.09
C GLU A 9 -5.36 -2.26 0.10
N ILE A 10 -5.97 -2.61 1.22
CA ILE A 10 -7.22 -2.00 1.67
C ILE A 10 -6.91 -1.11 2.86
N GLY A 11 -7.26 0.16 2.76
CA GLY A 11 -7.17 1.11 3.87
C GLY A 11 -8.55 1.34 4.45
N THR A 12 -8.68 1.30 5.77
CA THR A 12 -9.98 1.41 6.43
C THR A 12 -9.84 2.04 7.81
N PRO A 13 -10.82 2.86 8.24
CA PRO A 13 -10.82 3.36 9.62
C PRO A 13 -11.28 2.31 10.64
N ASP A 14 -11.73 1.13 10.21
CA ASP A 14 -12.19 0.06 11.10
C ASP A 14 -11.69 -1.28 10.59
N SER A 15 -10.46 -1.63 10.97
CA SER A 15 -9.83 -2.85 10.47
C SER A 15 -10.49 -4.11 11.03
N ALA A 16 -11.07 -4.06 12.22
CA ALA A 16 -11.76 -5.23 12.80
C ALA A 16 -13.02 -5.56 11.98
N ALA A 17 -13.80 -4.54 11.62
CA ALA A 17 -14.99 -4.75 10.79
C ALA A 17 -14.60 -5.23 9.39
N ALA A 18 -13.53 -4.69 8.82
CA ALA A 18 -13.04 -5.12 7.52
C ALA A 18 -12.57 -6.57 7.56
N GLN A 19 -11.89 -6.98 8.63
CA GLN A 19 -11.47 -8.37 8.79
C GLN A 19 -12.67 -9.30 8.78
N GLN A 20 -13.73 -8.96 9.51
CA GLN A 20 -14.93 -9.79 9.53
C GLN A 20 -15.59 -9.87 8.16
N PHE A 21 -15.66 -8.73 7.46
CA PHE A 21 -16.30 -8.68 6.15
C PHE A 21 -15.53 -9.50 5.12
N TYR A 22 -14.26 -9.17 4.91
CA TYR A 22 -13.47 -9.82 3.85
C TYR A 22 -13.13 -11.27 4.19
N GLY A 23 -12.83 -11.54 5.44
CA GLY A 23 -12.57 -12.90 5.88
C GLY A 23 -13.81 -13.78 5.77
N GLY A 24 -14.97 -13.24 6.14
CA GLY A 24 -16.23 -13.97 6.06
C GLY A 24 -16.68 -14.18 4.61
N LEU A 25 -16.48 -13.16 3.75
CA LEU A 25 -16.95 -13.23 2.37
C LEU A 25 -16.05 -14.12 1.50
N PHE A 26 -14.74 -13.95 1.61
CA PHE A 26 -13.79 -14.60 0.69
C PHE A 26 -12.99 -15.73 1.35
N GLY A 27 -13.11 -15.91 2.66
CA GLY A 27 -12.32 -16.90 3.37
C GLY A 27 -10.84 -16.54 3.47
N TRP A 28 -10.49 -15.28 3.26
CA TRP A 28 -9.10 -14.84 3.38
C TRP A 28 -8.63 -14.97 4.83
N GLN A 29 -7.42 -15.49 5.00
CA GLN A 29 -6.78 -15.44 6.30
C GLN A 29 -6.20 -14.05 6.50
N ILE A 30 -6.53 -13.44 7.64
CA ILE A 30 -6.11 -12.07 7.96
C ILE A 30 -5.35 -12.14 9.28
N ASP A 31 -4.07 -11.72 9.24
CA ASP A 31 -3.19 -11.82 10.38
C ASP A 31 -3.55 -10.82 11.48
N GLU A 32 -3.05 -11.06 12.68
CA GLU A 32 -3.15 -10.07 13.75
C GLU A 32 -2.44 -8.78 13.35
N PRO A 33 -2.91 -7.62 13.83
CA PRO A 33 -2.31 -6.36 13.43
C PRO A 33 -0.89 -6.21 13.98
N SER A 34 -0.02 -5.60 13.18
CA SER A 34 1.29 -5.16 13.64
C SER A 34 1.14 -3.97 14.60
N PRO A 35 2.23 -3.54 15.27
CA PRO A 35 2.16 -2.37 16.16
C PRO A 35 1.69 -1.09 15.47
N VAL A 36 1.80 -0.99 14.15
CA VAL A 36 1.33 0.17 13.40
C VAL A 36 -0.05 -0.04 12.77
N GLY A 37 -0.76 -1.11 13.15
CA GLY A 37 -2.11 -1.36 12.67
C GLY A 37 -2.20 -1.93 11.26
N TYR A 38 -1.20 -2.66 10.82
CA TYR A 38 -1.18 -3.28 9.49
C TYR A 38 -1.33 -4.78 9.62
N ARG A 39 -2.25 -5.35 8.84
CA ARG A 39 -2.50 -6.80 8.81
C ARG A 39 -2.20 -7.33 7.43
N MET A 40 -1.54 -8.49 7.35
CA MET A 40 -1.34 -9.18 6.08
C MET A 40 -2.59 -9.96 5.71
N LEU A 41 -2.90 -9.98 4.43
CA LEU A 41 -4.07 -10.68 3.87
C LEU A 41 -3.61 -11.82 3.00
N ASP A 42 -4.31 -12.96 3.12
CA ASP A 42 -4.19 -14.08 2.17
C ASP A 42 -2.75 -14.50 1.93
N GLY A 43 -2.00 -14.72 3.03
CA GLY A 43 -0.63 -15.19 2.94
C GLY A 43 0.36 -14.18 2.38
N GLY A 44 0.02 -12.90 2.43
CA GLY A 44 0.91 -11.85 1.94
C GLY A 44 0.58 -11.33 0.55
N ALA A 45 -0.54 -11.77 -0.04
CA ALA A 45 -0.98 -11.23 -1.33
C ALA A 45 -1.39 -9.76 -1.24
N GLY A 46 -1.84 -9.33 -0.07
CA GLY A 46 -2.25 -7.96 0.14
C GLY A 46 -2.13 -7.54 1.59
N GLY A 47 -2.55 -6.30 1.87
CA GLY A 47 -2.51 -5.74 3.20
C GLY A 47 -3.81 -5.04 3.58
N LEU A 48 -4.05 -4.94 4.87
CA LEU A 48 -5.19 -4.21 5.45
C LEU A 48 -4.61 -3.20 6.43
N TRP A 49 -4.77 -1.92 6.14
CA TRP A 49 -4.16 -0.83 6.92
C TRP A 49 -5.25 -0.08 7.67
N ASP A 50 -5.07 0.04 8.98
CA ASP A 50 -5.93 0.89 9.80
C ASP A 50 -5.52 2.34 9.56
N THR A 51 -6.39 3.11 8.90
CA THR A 51 -6.09 4.47 8.50
C THR A 51 -6.54 5.51 9.52
N THR A 52 -6.94 5.11 10.72
CA THR A 52 -7.42 6.05 11.74
C THR A 52 -6.41 7.17 11.98
N ALA A 53 -5.12 6.84 12.08
CA ALA A 53 -4.06 7.81 12.30
C ALA A 53 -3.79 8.70 11.07
N LEU A 54 -4.35 8.35 9.93
CA LEU A 54 -4.18 9.08 8.66
C LEU A 54 -5.46 9.82 8.25
N GLY A 55 -6.34 10.10 9.21
CA GLY A 55 -7.59 10.81 8.94
C GLY A 55 -8.75 9.92 8.58
N GLY A 56 -8.60 8.60 8.64
CA GLY A 56 -9.68 7.65 8.42
C GLY A 56 -10.08 7.47 6.95
N ALA A 57 -9.20 7.78 6.01
CA ALA A 57 -9.49 7.58 4.59
C ALA A 57 -9.67 6.10 4.28
N ALA A 58 -10.54 5.79 3.32
CA ALA A 58 -10.74 4.43 2.84
C ALA A 58 -10.20 4.32 1.41
N TRP A 59 -9.52 3.21 1.14
CA TRP A 59 -9.05 2.92 -0.21
C TRP A 59 -8.95 1.42 -0.45
N ALA A 60 -8.99 1.04 -1.72
CA ALA A 60 -8.67 -0.30 -2.18
C ALA A 60 -7.80 -0.09 -3.42
N ILE A 61 -6.52 -0.31 -3.30
CA ILE A 61 -5.55 0.10 -4.30
C ILE A 61 -4.61 -1.04 -4.66
N PHE A 62 -3.99 -0.91 -5.83
CA PHE A 62 -2.91 -1.80 -6.21
C PHE A 62 -1.56 -1.11 -5.92
N TYR A 63 -0.53 -1.95 -5.81
CA TYR A 63 0.85 -1.50 -5.71
C TYR A 63 1.66 -2.04 -6.88
N VAL A 64 2.58 -1.21 -7.35
CA VAL A 64 3.49 -1.59 -8.42
C VAL A 64 4.91 -1.65 -7.84
N GLY A 65 5.60 -2.76 -8.07
CA GLY A 65 7.00 -2.89 -7.69
C GLY A 65 7.88 -2.07 -8.64
N VAL A 66 8.76 -1.25 -8.07
CA VAL A 66 9.68 -0.40 -8.83
C VAL A 66 11.09 -0.56 -8.28
N GLU A 67 12.10 -0.19 -9.07
CA GLU A 67 13.50 -0.30 -8.64
C GLU A 67 13.91 0.85 -7.73
N ASP A 68 13.32 2.03 -7.93
CA ASP A 68 13.71 3.25 -7.21
C ASP A 68 12.45 4.07 -6.97
N VAL A 69 11.98 4.09 -5.72
CA VAL A 69 10.73 4.77 -5.37
C VAL A 69 10.85 6.27 -5.59
N GLN A 70 11.96 6.88 -5.14
CA GLN A 70 12.12 8.33 -5.27
C GLN A 70 12.18 8.78 -6.73
N ALA A 71 12.90 8.04 -7.56
CA ALA A 71 12.98 8.35 -9.00
C ALA A 71 11.60 8.17 -9.67
N THR A 72 10.84 7.15 -9.24
CA THR A 72 9.49 6.94 -9.76
C THR A 72 8.56 8.07 -9.37
N ILE A 73 8.66 8.58 -8.14
CA ILE A 73 7.87 9.74 -7.70
C ILE A 73 8.16 10.93 -8.62
N ALA A 74 9.43 11.23 -8.87
CA ALA A 74 9.81 12.37 -9.71
C ALA A 74 9.25 12.22 -11.14
N LYS A 75 9.36 11.02 -11.70
CA LYS A 75 8.82 10.74 -13.03
C LYS A 75 7.29 10.87 -13.05
N ALA A 76 6.62 10.37 -12.01
CA ALA A 76 5.17 10.45 -11.91
C ALA A 76 4.71 11.90 -11.84
N GLU A 77 5.38 12.73 -11.04
CA GLU A 77 5.03 14.15 -10.93
C GLU A 77 5.18 14.85 -12.28
N ALA A 78 6.23 14.52 -13.03
CA ALA A 78 6.41 15.06 -14.38
C ALA A 78 5.28 14.65 -15.32
N LEU A 79 4.62 13.52 -15.05
CA LEU A 79 3.49 13.03 -15.83
C LEU A 79 2.13 13.47 -15.28
N GLY A 80 2.11 14.31 -14.25
CA GLY A 80 0.88 14.89 -13.73
C GLY A 80 0.35 14.28 -12.44
N ALA A 81 1.10 13.38 -11.82
CA ALA A 81 0.67 12.76 -10.56
C ALA A 81 0.86 13.71 -9.38
N LYS A 82 0.11 13.42 -8.32
CA LYS A 82 0.28 14.09 -7.02
C LYS A 82 0.75 13.09 -5.99
N VAL A 83 1.59 13.54 -5.06
CA VAL A 83 2.03 12.70 -3.94
C VAL A 83 0.97 12.79 -2.86
N LEU A 84 0.39 11.65 -2.49
CA LEU A 84 -0.57 11.57 -1.39
C LEU A 84 0.08 11.14 -0.09
N LEU A 85 1.07 10.25 -0.18
CA LEU A 85 1.86 9.79 0.95
C LEU A 85 3.31 9.75 0.45
N PRO A 86 4.21 10.61 0.98
CA PRO A 86 5.58 10.65 0.50
C PRO A 86 6.32 9.35 0.83
N LEU A 87 7.52 9.19 0.26
CA LEU A 87 8.31 7.98 0.49
C LEU A 87 8.44 7.69 1.99
N ILE A 88 8.06 6.48 2.36
CA ILE A 88 8.23 5.95 3.70
C ILE A 88 9.20 4.79 3.64
N ASP A 89 10.22 4.82 4.50
CA ASP A 89 11.18 3.75 4.67
C ASP A 89 10.92 3.13 6.04
N ASN A 90 10.40 1.90 6.05
CA ASN A 90 10.08 1.23 7.31
C ASN A 90 11.16 0.21 7.73
N GLY A 91 12.31 0.23 7.07
CA GLY A 91 13.41 -0.68 7.34
C GLY A 91 13.39 -1.94 6.48
N ALA A 92 12.21 -2.39 6.08
CA ALA A 92 12.06 -3.59 5.25
C ALA A 92 11.76 -3.24 3.79
N ILE A 93 10.97 -2.18 3.59
CA ILE A 93 10.59 -1.70 2.26
C ILE A 93 10.62 -0.18 2.23
N GLU A 94 10.61 0.36 1.02
CA GLU A 94 10.27 1.76 0.76
C GLU A 94 8.98 1.77 -0.03
N PHE A 95 8.07 2.71 0.27
CA PHE A 95 6.82 2.82 -0.46
C PHE A 95 6.31 4.25 -0.43
N ALA A 96 5.35 4.53 -1.33
CA ALA A 96 4.68 5.82 -1.40
C ALA A 96 3.29 5.62 -2.00
N HIS A 97 2.39 6.56 -1.74
CA HIS A 97 1.10 6.62 -2.42
C HIS A 97 1.05 7.84 -3.31
N LEU A 98 0.58 7.66 -4.53
CA LEU A 98 0.42 8.71 -5.52
C LEU A 98 -1.02 8.73 -6.01
N ALA A 99 -1.41 9.85 -6.61
CA ALA A 99 -2.66 9.94 -7.36
C ALA A 99 -2.33 10.20 -8.81
N ASP A 100 -3.03 9.52 -9.72
CA ASP A 100 -2.88 9.82 -11.14
C ASP A 100 -3.56 11.17 -11.45
N PRO A 101 -3.46 11.69 -12.70
CA PRO A 101 -4.03 12.99 -13.03
C PRO A 101 -5.52 13.12 -12.77
N GLN A 102 -6.27 12.01 -12.70
CA GLN A 102 -7.71 12.00 -12.42
C GLN A 102 -8.01 11.76 -10.94
N GLY A 103 -6.99 11.61 -10.10
CA GLY A 103 -7.17 11.45 -8.66
C GLY A 103 -7.24 10.01 -8.16
N ASN A 104 -6.95 9.02 -9.00
CA ASN A 104 -6.94 7.62 -8.55
C ASN A 104 -5.68 7.35 -7.75
N ARG A 105 -5.86 6.85 -6.53
CA ARG A 105 -4.74 6.50 -5.65
C ARG A 105 -4.16 5.15 -6.06
N PHE A 106 -2.85 5.03 -6.01
CA PHE A 106 -2.14 3.76 -6.13
C PHE A 106 -0.85 3.84 -5.32
N GLY A 107 -0.23 2.68 -5.10
CA GLY A 107 1.03 2.60 -4.37
C GLY A 107 2.17 2.16 -5.26
N ILE A 108 3.37 2.58 -4.89
CA ILE A 108 4.62 2.08 -5.47
C ILE A 108 5.53 1.65 -4.32
N TRP A 109 6.37 0.63 -4.56
CA TRP A 109 7.20 0.10 -3.48
C TRP A 109 8.39 -0.67 -4.03
N ARG A 110 9.38 -0.86 -3.18
CA ARG A 110 10.46 -1.81 -3.41
C ARG A 110 10.89 -2.43 -2.08
N PRO A 111 11.33 -3.69 -2.10
CA PRO A 111 11.99 -4.24 -0.92
C PRO A 111 13.36 -3.58 -0.76
N LYS A 112 13.79 -3.39 0.48
CA LYS A 112 15.15 -2.92 0.72
C LYS A 112 16.09 -4.10 0.62
N THR A 113 17.07 -3.96 -0.25
CA THR A 113 18.07 -5.01 -0.40
C THR A 113 18.93 -5.03 0.86
N PRO A 114 19.11 -6.20 1.49
CA PRO A 114 20.02 -6.28 2.62
C PRO A 114 21.41 -5.78 2.25
N ALA A 115 22.04 -5.08 3.17
CA ALA A 115 23.40 -4.59 2.95
C ALA A 115 24.37 -5.78 2.83
N GLY A 116 25.20 -5.75 1.85
CA GLY A 116 26.22 -6.77 1.63
C GLY A 116 25.88 -7.76 0.56
#